data_9009094b596d65d0b3797d213f70eb0f
#
_entry.id   9009094b596d65d0b3797d213f70eb0f
#
_cell.length_a   1.000
_cell.length_b   1.000
_cell.length_c   1.000
_cell.angle_alpha   90.00
_cell.angle_beta   90.00
_cell.angle_gamma   90.00
#
_symmetry.space_group_name_H-M   'P 1'
#
loop_
_entity.id
_entity.type
_entity.pdbx_description
1 polymer ?
#
loop_
_entity_poly.entity_id
_entity_poly.type
_entity_poly.pdbx_seq_one_letter_code
_entity_poly.pdbx_strand_id
1 'polypeptide(L)'
;MPYPSDRERDRPWVMRTYAGHSSATTSNALYRRNLAKGQTGLSVAFDLPTQTGYDPDHELARGEVGKVGVPISHIGDMRALFDGIPMAQANTSMTINATAMWLLALYASVAAEHGADLAQLSGTTQNDIIKEYLSRGTYAFPPAPSLRLITDVVVYTVKCMPKWNPINICSYHLQEAGATPVQEVAYAMCTAIAVLDSVRDSGQVAATDFAAVVGRMSFFVNAGVRFVEEMCKLRACGQLWEEICRDRYGVTDPKLRRFRYGVQVNSLGLTEPQPENNVQRIVLEMLAVTLSRDARARAVQLPAWNEALGLPRSWDQQWALRMQQVLAYETDLLDYEDLFDGSRVVEARVAEIAAGARAEIDRVQGMGGAIAAVESGYMKAQLVSSLAARRRRIEDGEDVVVGVNRFTETDPSPLQADGAATIETVDPDTEAQVIEAIRAWRAGRDSAAVDQALRE
;
A
#
# COMPACT_ATOMS: atom_id res chain seq x y z
N MET A 1 7.91 39.06 -2.90
CA MET A 1 6.67 39.39 -3.60
C MET A 1 5.53 39.06 -2.67
N PRO A 2 4.45 39.87 -2.57
CA PRO A 2 3.28 39.43 -1.84
C PRO A 2 2.70 38.19 -2.52
N TYR A 3 2.34 37.22 -1.73
CA TYR A 3 1.75 35.98 -2.16
C TYR A 3 0.43 36.28 -2.91
N PRO A 4 0.13 35.66 -4.07
CA PRO A 4 -1.13 35.92 -4.73
C PRO A 4 -2.28 35.45 -3.83
N SER A 5 -3.07 36.39 -3.32
CA SER A 5 -4.25 36.14 -2.47
C SER A 5 -5.38 35.40 -3.19
N ASP A 6 -5.23 35.11 -4.49
CA ASP A 6 -6.31 34.61 -5.35
C ASP A 6 -6.13 33.14 -5.76
N ARG A 7 -5.12 32.42 -5.21
CA ARG A 7 -4.93 31.01 -5.52
C ARG A 7 -5.88 30.14 -4.66
N GLU A 8 -6.61 29.25 -5.35
CA GLU A 8 -7.40 28.23 -4.65
C GLU A 8 -6.46 27.26 -3.91
N ARG A 9 -6.73 27.02 -2.62
CA ARG A 9 -6.02 26.07 -1.79
C ARG A 9 -6.11 24.67 -2.38
N ASP A 10 -4.98 23.95 -2.46
CA ASP A 10 -4.97 22.56 -2.89
C ASP A 10 -5.81 21.68 -1.96
N ARG A 11 -6.48 20.68 -2.53
CA ARG A 11 -7.17 19.67 -1.73
C ARG A 11 -6.16 18.77 -1.04
N PRO A 12 -6.40 18.40 0.23
CA PRO A 12 -5.55 17.45 0.92
C PRO A 12 -5.61 16.07 0.25
N TRP A 13 -4.62 15.24 0.55
CA TRP A 13 -4.59 13.83 0.20
C TRP A 13 -5.72 13.04 0.86
N VAL A 14 -6.01 11.87 0.34
CA VAL A 14 -6.92 10.91 0.99
C VAL A 14 -6.27 10.42 2.27
N MET A 15 -6.90 10.69 3.41
CA MET A 15 -6.43 10.28 4.73
C MET A 15 -6.96 8.89 5.05
N ARG A 16 -6.06 7.95 5.29
CA ARG A 16 -6.36 6.55 5.58
C ARG A 16 -5.72 6.08 6.87
N THR A 17 -6.30 5.04 7.44
CA THR A 17 -5.70 4.20 8.47
C THR A 17 -5.72 2.76 7.93
N TYR A 18 -4.58 2.07 7.94
CA TYR A 18 -4.51 0.65 7.64
C TYR A 18 -5.10 -0.11 8.82
N ALA A 19 -6.22 -0.78 8.62
CA ALA A 19 -6.97 -1.35 9.72
C ALA A 19 -7.72 -2.63 9.31
N GLY A 20 -7.88 -3.51 10.27
CA GLY A 20 -8.59 -4.78 10.18
C GLY A 20 -8.01 -5.76 11.20
N HIS A 21 -8.86 -6.44 11.92
CA HIS A 21 -8.51 -7.50 12.87
C HIS A 21 -9.76 -8.26 13.31
N SER A 22 -9.58 -9.37 13.97
CA SER A 22 -10.62 -10.21 14.57
C SER A 22 -11.63 -10.73 13.55
N SER A 23 -12.78 -10.09 13.41
CA SER A 23 -13.86 -10.48 12.50
C SER A 23 -14.27 -9.37 11.55
N ALA A 24 -15.05 -9.70 10.53
CA ALA A 24 -15.61 -8.73 9.60
C ALA A 24 -16.47 -7.68 10.34
N THR A 25 -17.28 -8.11 11.30
CA THR A 25 -18.15 -7.23 12.10
C THR A 25 -17.33 -6.29 13.00
N THR A 26 -16.30 -6.79 13.66
CA THR A 26 -15.40 -5.99 14.50
C THR A 26 -14.67 -4.94 13.66
N SER A 27 -14.14 -5.36 12.50
CA SER A 27 -13.46 -4.47 11.57
C SER A 27 -14.41 -3.42 10.96
N ASN A 28 -15.67 -3.78 10.64
CA ASN A 28 -16.69 -2.82 10.21
C ASN A 28 -16.91 -1.72 11.26
N ALA A 29 -17.07 -2.09 12.52
CA ALA A 29 -17.26 -1.12 13.60
C ALA A 29 -16.06 -0.16 13.71
N LEU A 30 -14.82 -0.67 13.52
CA LEU A 30 -13.61 0.15 13.49
C LEU A 30 -13.61 1.12 12.31
N TYR A 31 -13.94 0.66 11.10
CA TYR A 31 -13.99 1.51 9.90
C TYR A 31 -15.01 2.63 10.02
N ARG A 32 -16.21 2.32 10.49
CA ARG A 32 -17.26 3.32 10.73
C ARG A 32 -16.83 4.38 11.76
N ARG A 33 -16.16 3.96 12.84
CA ARG A 33 -15.58 4.91 13.82
C ARG A 33 -14.51 5.81 13.20
N ASN A 34 -13.63 5.25 12.40
CA ASN A 34 -12.55 6.02 11.74
C ASN A 34 -13.12 7.01 10.71
N LEU A 35 -14.12 6.60 9.92
CA LEU A 35 -14.84 7.50 9.01
C LEU A 35 -15.51 8.65 9.77
N ALA A 36 -16.17 8.38 10.89
CA ALA A 36 -16.78 9.40 11.74
C ALA A 36 -15.77 10.39 12.34
N LYS A 37 -14.50 10.00 12.47
CA LYS A 37 -13.38 10.85 12.92
C LYS A 37 -12.73 11.67 11.79
N GLY A 38 -13.28 11.60 10.56
CA GLY A 38 -12.81 12.38 9.41
C GLY A 38 -11.79 11.66 8.53
N GLN A 39 -11.64 10.34 8.63
CA GLN A 39 -10.94 9.54 7.63
C GLN A 39 -11.69 9.66 6.29
N THR A 40 -10.97 9.88 5.19
CA THR A 40 -11.59 10.16 3.89
C THR A 40 -11.50 9.00 2.90
N GLY A 41 -10.85 7.90 3.28
CA GLY A 41 -10.81 6.66 2.51
C GLY A 41 -10.51 5.47 3.41
N LEU A 42 -10.86 4.28 2.96
CA LEU A 42 -10.60 3.03 3.67
C LEU A 42 -9.30 2.38 3.20
N SER A 43 -8.59 1.74 4.11
CA SER A 43 -7.48 0.84 3.80
C SER A 43 -7.69 -0.46 4.57
N VAL A 44 -8.13 -1.50 3.83
CA VAL A 44 -8.52 -2.78 4.41
C VAL A 44 -7.28 -3.66 4.57
N ALA A 45 -6.99 -4.05 5.80
CA ALA A 45 -6.02 -5.08 6.14
C ALA A 45 -6.71 -6.44 6.15
N PHE A 46 -6.37 -7.33 5.23
CA PHE A 46 -6.81 -8.73 5.27
C PHE A 46 -5.78 -9.57 6.02
N ASP A 47 -6.25 -10.62 6.72
CA ASP A 47 -5.36 -11.53 7.41
C ASP A 47 -4.53 -12.41 6.45
N LEU A 48 -3.50 -13.07 6.96
CA LEU A 48 -2.62 -13.90 6.14
C LEU A 48 -3.33 -15.05 5.44
N PRO A 49 -4.25 -15.81 6.07
CA PRO A 49 -5.02 -16.83 5.37
C PRO A 49 -5.79 -16.29 4.18
N THR A 50 -6.50 -15.17 4.34
CA THR A 50 -7.22 -14.50 3.26
C THR A 50 -6.29 -14.09 2.11
N GLN A 51 -5.10 -13.55 2.43
CA GLN A 51 -4.12 -13.11 1.42
C GLN A 51 -3.48 -14.27 0.65
N THR A 52 -3.34 -15.44 1.28
CA THR A 52 -2.72 -16.63 0.69
C THR A 52 -3.72 -17.63 0.11
N GLY A 53 -5.03 -17.42 0.31
CA GLY A 53 -6.09 -18.24 -0.23
C GLY A 53 -6.42 -19.49 0.60
N TYR A 54 -6.11 -19.47 1.88
CA TYR A 54 -6.51 -20.51 2.81
C TYR A 54 -7.81 -20.15 3.53
N ASP A 55 -8.70 -21.10 3.64
CA ASP A 55 -9.85 -20.97 4.52
C ASP A 55 -9.42 -21.05 6.01
N PRO A 56 -10.17 -20.44 6.94
CA PRO A 56 -9.79 -20.37 8.35
C PRO A 56 -9.60 -21.73 9.05
N ASP A 57 -10.25 -22.77 8.54
CA ASP A 57 -10.14 -24.13 9.10
C ASP A 57 -9.03 -24.97 8.44
N HIS A 58 -8.23 -24.38 7.56
CA HIS A 58 -7.06 -25.03 6.99
C HIS A 58 -5.91 -25.07 8.02
N GLU A 59 -5.13 -26.15 8.03
CA GLU A 59 -4.03 -26.32 9.00
C GLU A 59 -2.98 -25.20 8.96
N LEU A 60 -2.69 -24.64 7.77
CA LEU A 60 -1.75 -23.53 7.56
C LEU A 60 -2.31 -22.16 7.98
N ALA A 61 -3.61 -22.06 8.27
CA ALA A 61 -4.22 -20.83 8.77
C ALA A 61 -4.15 -20.71 10.30
N ARG A 62 -3.81 -21.81 10.99
CA ARG A 62 -3.85 -21.90 12.45
C ARG A 62 -3.00 -20.82 13.12
N GLY A 63 -3.62 -20.06 14.02
CA GLY A 63 -2.96 -19.01 14.79
C GLY A 63 -2.77 -17.68 14.02
N GLU A 64 -3.25 -17.58 12.78
CA GLU A 64 -3.16 -16.35 11.97
C GLU A 64 -4.53 -15.76 11.63
N VAL A 65 -5.62 -16.48 11.87
CA VAL A 65 -7.00 -16.04 11.55
C VAL A 65 -7.38 -14.83 12.40
N GLY A 66 -7.67 -13.71 11.73
CA GLY A 66 -8.09 -12.47 12.38
C GLY A 66 -7.04 -11.79 13.26
N LYS A 67 -5.82 -12.28 13.32
CA LYS A 67 -4.75 -11.78 14.20
C LYS A 67 -4.21 -10.44 13.74
N VAL A 68 -3.79 -10.36 12.48
CA VAL A 68 -3.31 -9.14 11.84
C VAL A 68 -4.03 -9.00 10.51
N GLY A 69 -5.21 -8.41 10.54
CA GLY A 69 -6.09 -8.28 9.40
C GLY A 69 -7.44 -8.97 9.60
N VAL A 70 -8.39 -8.66 8.74
CA VAL A 70 -9.74 -9.22 8.77
C VAL A 70 -9.83 -10.50 7.93
N PRO A 71 -10.36 -11.61 8.48
CA PRO A 71 -10.63 -12.82 7.72
C PRO A 71 -11.87 -12.62 6.81
N ILE A 72 -11.71 -12.92 5.53
CA ILE A 72 -12.80 -12.90 4.54
C ILE A 72 -12.78 -14.22 3.77
N SER A 73 -13.71 -15.09 4.04
CA SER A 73 -13.78 -16.43 3.46
C SER A 73 -14.94 -16.59 2.46
N HIS A 74 -15.97 -15.77 2.57
CA HIS A 74 -17.16 -15.83 1.73
C HIS A 74 -17.85 -14.45 1.62
N ILE A 75 -18.86 -14.37 0.75
CA ILE A 75 -19.58 -13.12 0.50
C ILE A 75 -20.31 -12.58 1.75
N GLY A 76 -20.69 -13.45 2.68
CA GLY A 76 -21.29 -13.05 3.96
C GLY A 76 -20.34 -12.21 4.81
N ASP A 77 -19.05 -12.56 4.87
CA ASP A 77 -18.02 -11.76 5.55
C ASP A 77 -17.85 -10.40 4.88
N MET A 78 -17.82 -10.37 3.54
CA MET A 78 -17.70 -9.12 2.79
C MET A 78 -18.91 -8.22 3.01
N ARG A 79 -20.14 -8.77 3.07
CA ARG A 79 -21.36 -8.02 3.44
C ARG A 79 -21.24 -7.42 4.83
N ALA A 80 -20.82 -8.22 5.81
CA ALA A 80 -20.63 -7.76 7.18
C ALA A 80 -19.56 -6.67 7.28
N LEU A 81 -18.45 -6.81 6.52
CA LEU A 81 -17.36 -5.84 6.50
C LEU A 81 -17.81 -4.45 6.00
N PHE A 82 -18.67 -4.40 4.98
CA PHE A 82 -19.13 -3.16 4.35
C PHE A 82 -20.54 -2.72 4.76
N ASP A 83 -21.14 -3.37 5.77
CA ASP A 83 -22.46 -3.00 6.27
C ASP A 83 -22.51 -1.53 6.72
N GLY A 84 -23.48 -0.77 6.20
CA GLY A 84 -23.66 0.65 6.50
C GLY A 84 -22.53 1.58 6.04
N ILE A 85 -21.60 1.09 5.18
CA ILE A 85 -20.55 1.92 4.57
C ILE A 85 -21.00 2.32 3.15
N PRO A 86 -20.96 3.62 2.80
CA PRO A 86 -21.40 4.08 1.47
C PRO A 86 -20.31 3.77 0.41
N MET A 87 -20.30 2.54 -0.12
CA MET A 87 -19.24 2.01 -0.99
C MET A 87 -19.02 2.84 -2.26
N ALA A 88 -20.07 3.44 -2.83
CA ALA A 88 -19.95 4.31 -4.01
C ALA A 88 -19.22 5.65 -3.72
N GLN A 89 -19.17 6.08 -2.46
CA GLN A 89 -18.55 7.34 -2.03
C GLN A 89 -17.20 7.10 -1.35
N ALA A 90 -17.02 5.97 -0.68
CA ALA A 90 -15.81 5.62 0.02
C ALA A 90 -14.72 5.16 -0.96
N ASN A 91 -13.58 5.86 -0.99
CA ASN A 91 -12.41 5.37 -1.71
C ASN A 91 -11.76 4.23 -0.93
N THR A 92 -11.84 3.00 -1.46
CA THR A 92 -11.42 1.79 -0.75
C THR A 92 -10.12 1.23 -1.33
N SER A 93 -9.09 1.08 -0.49
CA SER A 93 -7.85 0.37 -0.83
C SER A 93 -7.88 -1.01 -0.16
N MET A 94 -7.53 -2.03 -0.92
CA MET A 94 -7.49 -3.41 -0.45
C MET A 94 -6.08 -3.98 -0.62
N THR A 95 -5.46 -4.39 0.49
CA THR A 95 -4.13 -5.02 0.48
C THR A 95 -4.29 -6.53 0.43
N ILE A 96 -4.11 -7.12 -0.75
CA ILE A 96 -4.46 -8.52 -0.98
C ILE A 96 -3.33 -9.31 -1.66
N ASN A 97 -2.98 -8.97 -2.90
CA ASN A 97 -2.08 -9.66 -3.82
C ASN A 97 -2.64 -10.98 -4.38
N ALA A 98 -2.23 -12.15 -3.92
CA ALA A 98 -2.51 -13.43 -4.58
C ALA A 98 -4.01 -13.73 -4.79
N THR A 99 -4.88 -13.34 -3.87
CA THR A 99 -6.33 -13.57 -3.90
C THR A 99 -7.14 -12.36 -4.39
N ALA A 100 -6.48 -11.39 -5.01
CA ALA A 100 -7.06 -10.11 -5.37
C ALA A 100 -8.32 -10.22 -6.24
N MET A 101 -8.33 -11.13 -7.23
CA MET A 101 -9.47 -11.30 -8.12
C MET A 101 -10.72 -11.77 -7.37
N TRP A 102 -10.59 -12.68 -6.42
CA TRP A 102 -11.73 -13.18 -5.64
C TRP A 102 -12.29 -12.12 -4.71
N LEU A 103 -11.42 -11.43 -3.99
CA LEU A 103 -11.88 -10.38 -3.06
C LEU A 103 -12.45 -9.18 -3.81
N LEU A 104 -11.92 -8.82 -4.98
CA LEU A 104 -12.51 -7.79 -5.83
C LEU A 104 -13.89 -8.22 -6.34
N ALA A 105 -14.06 -9.48 -6.73
CA ALA A 105 -15.36 -10.01 -7.15
C ALA A 105 -16.38 -9.97 -6.00
N LEU A 106 -16.00 -10.38 -4.78
CA LEU A 106 -16.86 -10.27 -3.60
C LEU A 106 -17.23 -8.82 -3.31
N TYR A 107 -16.26 -7.89 -3.36
CA TYR A 107 -16.49 -6.46 -3.16
C TYR A 107 -17.46 -5.87 -4.19
N ALA A 108 -17.24 -6.18 -5.48
CA ALA A 108 -18.10 -5.69 -6.56
C ALA A 108 -19.54 -6.26 -6.44
N SER A 109 -19.67 -7.52 -6.06
CA SER A 109 -20.97 -8.15 -5.83
C SER A 109 -21.73 -7.48 -4.68
N VAL A 110 -21.10 -7.26 -3.55
CA VAL A 110 -21.71 -6.57 -2.40
C VAL A 110 -22.06 -5.12 -2.75
N ALA A 111 -21.21 -4.41 -3.50
CA ALA A 111 -21.52 -3.07 -3.96
C ALA A 111 -22.77 -3.03 -4.85
N ALA A 112 -22.90 -4.00 -5.76
CA ALA A 112 -24.10 -4.13 -6.62
C ALA A 112 -25.35 -4.46 -5.79
N GLU A 113 -25.25 -5.34 -4.79
CA GLU A 113 -26.36 -5.63 -3.85
C GLU A 113 -26.83 -4.36 -3.10
N HIS A 114 -25.90 -3.45 -2.78
CA HIS A 114 -26.22 -2.15 -2.18
C HIS A 114 -26.70 -1.10 -3.20
N GLY A 115 -26.90 -1.49 -4.47
CA GLY A 115 -27.37 -0.60 -5.52
C GLY A 115 -26.31 0.36 -6.08
N ALA A 116 -25.02 0.13 -5.80
CA ALA A 116 -23.97 0.94 -6.33
C ALA A 116 -23.67 0.59 -7.79
N ASP A 117 -23.56 1.60 -8.65
CA ASP A 117 -23.03 1.43 -10.01
C ASP A 117 -21.52 1.15 -9.92
N LEU A 118 -21.08 0.01 -10.46
CA LEU A 118 -19.68 -0.39 -10.48
C LEU A 118 -18.77 0.67 -11.14
N ALA A 119 -19.27 1.39 -12.13
CA ALA A 119 -18.56 2.46 -12.78
C ALA A 119 -18.26 3.67 -11.86
N GLN A 120 -18.96 3.79 -10.74
CA GLN A 120 -18.74 4.84 -9.74
C GLN A 120 -17.77 4.41 -8.64
N LEU A 121 -17.52 3.12 -8.46
CA LEU A 121 -16.62 2.63 -7.44
C LEU A 121 -15.22 3.15 -7.66
N SER A 122 -14.64 3.74 -6.63
CA SER A 122 -13.27 4.26 -6.63
C SER A 122 -12.44 3.57 -5.56
N GLY A 123 -11.27 3.11 -5.94
CA GLY A 123 -10.42 2.38 -5.03
C GLY A 123 -9.19 1.82 -5.69
N THR A 124 -8.57 0.90 -5.00
CA THR A 124 -7.30 0.30 -5.44
C THR A 124 -7.22 -1.13 -4.91
N THR A 125 -6.89 -2.06 -5.77
CA THR A 125 -6.48 -3.41 -5.38
C THR A 125 -4.96 -3.48 -5.39
N GLN A 126 -4.35 -3.81 -4.25
CA GLN A 126 -2.94 -4.18 -4.24
C GLN A 126 -2.83 -5.60 -4.79
N ASN A 127 -2.29 -5.70 -6.00
CA ASN A 127 -2.21 -6.94 -6.76
C ASN A 127 -0.81 -7.05 -7.37
N ASP A 128 0.23 -6.88 -6.52
CA ASP A 128 1.64 -6.94 -6.91
C ASP A 128 2.25 -8.24 -6.41
N ILE A 129 2.30 -9.24 -7.28
CA ILE A 129 2.87 -10.54 -6.92
C ILE A 129 4.39 -10.56 -6.97
N ILE A 130 5.03 -9.71 -7.78
CA ILE A 130 6.49 -9.69 -7.92
C ILE A 130 7.13 -9.32 -6.59
N LYS A 131 6.62 -8.30 -5.90
CA LYS A 131 7.14 -7.92 -4.58
C LYS A 131 6.92 -9.01 -3.52
N GLU A 132 5.92 -9.86 -3.67
CA GLU A 132 5.70 -10.99 -2.74
C GLU A 132 6.86 -11.99 -2.80
N TYR A 133 7.37 -12.28 -3.98
CA TYR A 133 8.55 -13.11 -4.14
C TYR A 133 9.85 -12.48 -3.60
N LEU A 134 9.88 -11.16 -3.54
CA LEU A 134 11.05 -10.41 -3.08
C LEU A 134 11.08 -10.21 -1.56
N SER A 135 9.92 -9.99 -0.93
CA SER A 135 9.89 -9.49 0.46
C SER A 135 8.94 -10.23 1.42
N ARG A 136 7.70 -10.53 1.03
CA ARG A 136 6.68 -11.01 1.99
C ARG A 136 6.41 -12.50 1.94
N GLY A 137 6.39 -13.12 0.76
CA GLY A 137 6.13 -14.54 0.60
C GLY A 137 4.64 -14.94 0.60
N THR A 138 3.70 -13.99 0.50
CA THR A 138 2.26 -14.26 0.44
C THR A 138 1.78 -14.46 -1.00
N TYR A 139 2.23 -15.53 -1.63
CA TYR A 139 1.85 -15.92 -3.00
C TYR A 139 1.18 -17.30 -3.01
N ALA A 140 0.27 -17.51 -3.97
CA ALA A 140 -0.42 -18.79 -4.19
C ALA A 140 0.04 -19.49 -5.48
N PHE A 141 0.48 -18.74 -6.49
CA PHE A 141 0.87 -19.24 -7.80
C PHE A 141 2.25 -18.73 -8.20
N PRO A 142 2.97 -19.43 -9.11
CA PRO A 142 4.22 -18.94 -9.69
C PRO A 142 4.07 -17.56 -10.36
N PRO A 143 5.19 -16.82 -10.61
CA PRO A 143 5.12 -15.45 -11.12
C PRO A 143 4.34 -15.29 -12.44
N ALA A 144 4.59 -16.13 -13.44
CA ALA A 144 3.94 -15.99 -14.75
C ALA A 144 2.41 -16.26 -14.71
N PRO A 145 1.90 -17.34 -14.08
CA PRO A 145 0.45 -17.49 -13.86
C PRO A 145 -0.18 -16.34 -13.07
N SER A 146 0.55 -15.80 -12.08
CA SER A 146 0.08 -14.65 -11.30
C SER A 146 -0.08 -13.40 -12.15
N LEU A 147 0.87 -13.12 -13.07
CA LEU A 147 0.74 -12.00 -14.02
C LEU A 147 -0.47 -12.15 -14.95
N ARG A 148 -0.80 -13.37 -15.37
CA ARG A 148 -2.02 -13.62 -16.15
C ARG A 148 -3.26 -13.21 -15.37
N LEU A 149 -3.38 -13.61 -14.10
CA LEU A 149 -4.49 -13.24 -13.23
C LEU A 149 -4.56 -11.73 -12.99
N ILE A 150 -3.42 -11.07 -12.85
CA ILE A 150 -3.35 -9.60 -12.78
C ILE A 150 -3.89 -8.98 -14.07
N THR A 151 -3.50 -9.51 -15.23
CA THR A 151 -4.00 -9.06 -16.54
C THR A 151 -5.52 -9.15 -16.60
N ASP A 152 -6.12 -10.26 -16.18
CA ASP A 152 -7.57 -10.44 -16.17
C ASP A 152 -8.28 -9.40 -15.28
N VAL A 153 -7.73 -9.09 -14.10
CA VAL A 153 -8.24 -8.02 -13.23
C VAL A 153 -8.16 -6.65 -13.92
N VAL A 154 -7.04 -6.36 -14.61
CA VAL A 154 -6.87 -5.09 -15.35
C VAL A 154 -7.91 -4.99 -16.46
N VAL A 155 -8.06 -6.03 -17.27
CA VAL A 155 -9.03 -6.06 -18.39
C VAL A 155 -10.46 -5.86 -17.89
N TYR A 156 -10.84 -6.55 -16.80
CA TYR A 156 -12.17 -6.41 -16.21
C TYR A 156 -12.42 -4.98 -15.71
N THR A 157 -11.48 -4.44 -14.92
CA THR A 157 -11.67 -3.13 -14.27
C THR A 157 -11.67 -1.98 -15.26
N VAL A 158 -10.85 -2.01 -16.30
CA VAL A 158 -10.87 -0.98 -17.36
C VAL A 158 -12.23 -0.89 -18.03
N LYS A 159 -12.93 -2.02 -18.20
CA LYS A 159 -14.26 -2.09 -18.82
C LYS A 159 -15.39 -1.73 -17.84
N CYS A 160 -15.37 -2.31 -16.64
CA CYS A 160 -16.51 -2.30 -15.73
C CYS A 160 -16.37 -1.30 -14.57
N MET A 161 -15.13 -0.94 -14.18
CA MET A 161 -14.82 -0.12 -13.03
C MET A 161 -13.79 0.99 -13.39
N PRO A 162 -14.11 1.94 -14.30
CA PRO A 162 -13.13 2.85 -14.88
C PRO A 162 -12.46 3.81 -13.89
N LYS A 163 -12.98 3.95 -12.66
CA LYS A 163 -12.39 4.73 -11.58
C LYS A 163 -11.53 3.89 -10.63
N TRP A 164 -11.48 2.57 -10.81
CA TRP A 164 -10.71 1.65 -10.00
C TRP A 164 -9.26 1.54 -10.48
N ASN A 165 -8.31 1.47 -9.57
CA ASN A 165 -6.92 1.14 -9.89
C ASN A 165 -6.75 -0.39 -9.74
N PRO A 166 -6.61 -1.13 -10.84
CA PRO A 166 -6.60 -2.60 -10.82
C PRO A 166 -5.35 -3.20 -10.19
N ILE A 167 -4.29 -2.40 -10.13
CA ILE A 167 -3.02 -2.78 -9.52
C ILE A 167 -2.43 -1.61 -8.74
N ASN A 168 -1.77 -1.96 -7.69
CA ASN A 168 -0.97 -1.07 -6.87
C ASN A 168 0.44 -1.66 -6.77
N ILE A 169 1.36 -1.17 -7.61
CA ILE A 169 2.77 -1.55 -7.58
C ILE A 169 3.33 -1.15 -6.22
N CYS A 170 3.74 -2.14 -5.43
CA CYS A 170 4.05 -1.94 -4.03
C CYS A 170 5.55 -2.03 -3.75
N SER A 171 6.23 -0.90 -3.77
CA SER A 171 7.63 -0.82 -3.37
C SER A 171 7.84 -0.65 -1.86
N TYR A 172 6.76 -0.42 -1.10
CA TYR A 172 6.81 -0.29 0.36
C TYR A 172 7.61 -1.42 1.01
N HIS A 173 7.26 -2.67 0.71
CA HIS A 173 7.94 -3.84 1.30
C HIS A 173 9.36 -4.06 0.78
N LEU A 174 9.71 -3.48 -0.39
CA LEU A 174 11.09 -3.55 -0.89
C LEU A 174 12.03 -2.71 -0.02
N GLN A 175 11.59 -1.52 0.41
CA GLN A 175 12.33 -0.70 1.36
C GLN A 175 12.48 -1.40 2.71
N GLU A 176 11.43 -2.05 3.20
CA GLU A 176 11.49 -2.87 4.41
C GLU A 176 12.48 -4.03 4.28
N ALA A 177 12.54 -4.66 3.10
CA ALA A 177 13.52 -5.71 2.78
C ALA A 177 14.94 -5.18 2.54
N GLY A 178 15.17 -3.86 2.65
CA GLY A 178 16.48 -3.24 2.59
C GLY A 178 16.80 -2.48 1.29
N ALA A 179 15.84 -2.26 0.40
CA ALA A 179 16.07 -1.50 -0.82
C ALA A 179 16.60 -0.10 -0.51
N THR A 180 17.64 0.31 -1.24
CA THR A 180 18.05 1.72 -1.32
C THR A 180 17.02 2.52 -2.12
N PRO A 181 17.00 3.87 -2.04
CA PRO A 181 16.12 4.68 -2.88
C PRO A 181 16.21 4.35 -4.38
N VAL A 182 17.42 4.10 -4.88
CA VAL A 182 17.65 3.70 -6.28
C VAL A 182 17.00 2.35 -6.60
N GLN A 183 17.20 1.34 -5.75
CA GLN A 183 16.63 0.01 -5.93
C GLN A 183 15.11 0.02 -5.84
N GLU A 184 14.55 0.78 -4.88
CA GLU A 184 13.10 0.89 -4.71
C GLU A 184 12.46 1.46 -5.98
N VAL A 185 12.98 2.57 -6.52
CA VAL A 185 12.51 3.17 -7.77
C VAL A 185 12.64 2.19 -8.93
N ALA A 186 13.83 1.60 -9.11
CA ALA A 186 14.11 0.70 -10.23
C ALA A 186 13.18 -0.51 -10.23
N TYR A 187 13.03 -1.19 -9.10
CA TYR A 187 12.24 -2.41 -9.01
C TYR A 187 10.75 -2.15 -9.11
N ALA A 188 10.25 -1.01 -8.59
CA ALA A 188 8.88 -0.58 -8.83
C ALA A 188 8.61 -0.37 -10.33
N MET A 189 9.50 0.30 -11.05
CA MET A 189 9.36 0.50 -12.50
C MET A 189 9.47 -0.81 -13.28
N CYS A 190 10.38 -1.71 -12.91
CA CYS A 190 10.50 -3.03 -13.52
C CYS A 190 9.22 -3.87 -13.35
N THR A 191 8.60 -3.82 -12.17
CA THR A 191 7.31 -4.49 -11.91
C THR A 191 6.19 -3.87 -12.76
N ALA A 192 6.11 -2.53 -12.82
CA ALA A 192 5.12 -1.84 -13.65
C ALA A 192 5.27 -2.18 -15.14
N ILE A 193 6.50 -2.25 -15.65
CA ILE A 193 6.80 -2.67 -17.01
C ILE A 193 6.33 -4.11 -17.26
N ALA A 194 6.66 -5.04 -16.36
CA ALA A 194 6.26 -6.44 -16.51
C ALA A 194 4.73 -6.61 -16.58
N VAL A 195 3.99 -5.87 -15.75
CA VAL A 195 2.52 -5.88 -15.77
C VAL A 195 1.97 -5.27 -17.06
N LEU A 196 2.46 -4.09 -17.47
CA LEU A 196 1.98 -3.42 -18.69
C LEU A 196 2.31 -4.23 -19.94
N ASP A 197 3.50 -4.82 -20.03
CA ASP A 197 3.86 -5.70 -21.14
C ASP A 197 2.95 -6.95 -21.17
N SER A 198 2.66 -7.57 -20.02
CA SER A 198 1.73 -8.70 -19.93
C SER A 198 0.31 -8.34 -20.42
N VAL A 199 -0.20 -7.17 -20.03
CA VAL A 199 -1.53 -6.69 -20.48
C VAL A 199 -1.52 -6.43 -21.99
N ARG A 200 -0.50 -5.73 -22.51
CA ARG A 200 -0.37 -5.44 -23.94
C ARG A 200 -0.28 -6.72 -24.78
N ASP A 201 0.58 -7.63 -24.37
CA ASP A 201 0.90 -8.85 -25.13
C ASP A 201 -0.23 -9.89 -25.04
N SER A 202 -1.15 -9.76 -24.06
CA SER A 202 -2.35 -10.59 -23.97
C SER A 202 -3.34 -10.34 -25.12
N GLY A 203 -3.28 -9.17 -25.77
CA GLY A 203 -4.22 -8.78 -26.83
C GLY A 203 -5.66 -8.54 -26.35
N GLN A 204 -5.93 -8.61 -25.04
CA GLN A 204 -7.29 -8.47 -24.49
C GLN A 204 -7.78 -7.03 -24.38
N VAL A 205 -6.85 -6.06 -24.47
CA VAL A 205 -7.16 -4.62 -24.47
C VAL A 205 -6.81 -4.05 -25.84
N ALA A 206 -7.75 -3.32 -26.44
CA ALA A 206 -7.50 -2.65 -27.71
C ALA A 206 -6.35 -1.62 -27.58
N ALA A 207 -5.56 -1.46 -28.63
CA ALA A 207 -4.44 -0.50 -28.60
C ALA A 207 -4.91 0.95 -28.31
N THR A 208 -6.12 1.32 -28.72
CA THR A 208 -6.76 2.61 -28.42
C THR A 208 -7.03 2.81 -26.93
N ASP A 209 -7.26 1.75 -26.18
CA ASP A 209 -7.65 1.77 -24.76
C ASP A 209 -6.46 1.55 -23.83
N PHE A 210 -5.30 1.18 -24.38
CA PHE A 210 -4.11 0.87 -23.59
C PHE A 210 -3.60 2.07 -22.77
N ALA A 211 -3.75 3.29 -23.29
CA ALA A 211 -3.42 4.51 -22.54
C ALA A 211 -4.26 4.65 -21.25
N ALA A 212 -5.51 4.18 -21.26
CA ALA A 212 -6.36 4.15 -20.07
C ALA A 212 -5.84 3.13 -19.04
N VAL A 213 -5.33 1.98 -19.47
CA VAL A 213 -4.65 1.01 -18.58
C VAL A 213 -3.47 1.67 -17.88
N VAL A 214 -2.56 2.31 -18.66
CA VAL A 214 -1.40 3.02 -18.11
C VAL A 214 -1.87 4.09 -17.11
N GLY A 215 -2.89 4.87 -17.46
CA GLY A 215 -3.48 5.90 -16.61
C GLY A 215 -4.13 5.35 -15.33
N ARG A 216 -4.37 4.05 -15.20
CA ARG A 216 -4.91 3.41 -13.99
C ARG A 216 -3.87 2.66 -13.17
N MET A 217 -2.63 2.58 -13.61
CA MET A 217 -1.54 2.12 -12.77
C MET A 217 -1.42 3.02 -11.54
N SER A 218 -1.29 2.42 -10.39
CA SER A 218 -1.02 3.13 -9.14
C SER A 218 0.15 2.48 -8.40
N PHE A 219 0.76 3.24 -7.50
CA PHE A 219 1.93 2.79 -6.74
C PHE A 219 1.65 2.89 -5.24
N PHE A 220 2.33 2.08 -4.48
CA PHE A 220 2.34 2.16 -3.03
C PHE A 220 3.79 2.12 -2.56
N VAL A 221 4.24 3.24 -2.02
CA VAL A 221 5.64 3.45 -1.67
C VAL A 221 5.84 3.53 -0.17
N ASN A 222 7.08 3.43 0.26
CA ASN A 222 7.52 3.74 1.61
C ASN A 222 8.21 5.11 1.66
N ALA A 223 8.29 5.70 2.83
CA ALA A 223 9.09 6.91 3.08
C ALA A 223 9.65 6.85 4.50
N GLY A 224 10.98 6.81 4.60
CA GLY A 224 11.69 6.78 5.87
C GLY A 224 12.02 8.17 6.40
N VAL A 225 12.68 8.20 7.57
CA VAL A 225 12.99 9.43 8.31
C VAL A 225 13.98 10.38 7.60
N ARG A 226 14.72 9.90 6.58
CA ARG A 226 15.58 10.75 5.73
C ARG A 226 14.74 11.53 4.72
N PHE A 227 13.82 12.34 5.21
CA PHE A 227 12.70 12.91 4.47
C PHE A 227 13.09 13.72 3.22
N VAL A 228 14.26 14.37 3.18
CA VAL A 228 14.74 15.09 1.98
C VAL A 228 15.10 14.09 0.87
N GLU A 229 15.82 13.02 1.20
CA GLU A 229 16.18 11.97 0.26
C GLU A 229 14.95 11.24 -0.27
N GLU A 230 14.00 10.94 0.62
CA GLU A 230 12.73 10.31 0.28
C GLU A 230 11.88 11.19 -0.67
N MET A 231 11.81 12.48 -0.40
CA MET A 231 11.15 13.43 -1.30
C MET A 231 11.82 13.44 -2.70
N CYS A 232 13.15 13.46 -2.76
CA CYS A 232 13.88 13.38 -4.04
C CYS A 232 13.61 12.05 -4.77
N LYS A 233 13.52 10.93 -4.04
CA LYS A 233 13.12 9.63 -4.59
C LYS A 233 11.76 9.69 -5.27
N LEU A 234 10.76 10.31 -4.62
CA LEU A 234 9.41 10.42 -5.18
C LEU A 234 9.35 11.33 -6.41
N ARG A 235 10.14 12.40 -6.47
CA ARG A 235 10.30 13.22 -7.68
C ARG A 235 10.96 12.41 -8.81
N ALA A 236 11.98 11.61 -8.49
CA ALA A 236 12.62 10.70 -9.46
C ALA A 236 11.65 9.63 -9.97
N CYS A 237 10.79 9.06 -9.10
CA CYS A 237 9.71 8.17 -9.52
C CYS A 237 8.79 8.84 -10.55
N GLY A 238 8.37 10.08 -10.29
CA GLY A 238 7.51 10.85 -11.18
C GLY A 238 8.14 11.06 -12.55
N GLN A 239 9.41 11.45 -12.58
CA GLN A 239 10.18 11.66 -13.80
C GLN A 239 10.32 10.36 -14.62
N LEU A 240 10.78 9.27 -14.00
CA LEU A 240 10.99 8.01 -14.69
C LEU A 240 9.68 7.37 -15.17
N TRP A 241 8.61 7.48 -14.38
CA TRP A 241 7.30 6.98 -14.80
C TRP A 241 6.77 7.73 -16.02
N GLU A 242 6.91 9.06 -16.03
CA GLU A 242 6.52 9.90 -17.17
C GLU A 242 7.29 9.51 -18.44
N GLU A 243 8.60 9.33 -18.33
CA GLU A 243 9.47 8.88 -19.43
C GLU A 243 9.06 7.49 -19.94
N ILE A 244 8.85 6.52 -19.07
CA ILE A 244 8.43 5.16 -19.45
C ILE A 244 7.07 5.18 -20.14
N CYS A 245 6.10 5.93 -19.63
CA CYS A 245 4.78 6.02 -20.23
C CYS A 245 4.83 6.63 -21.63
N ARG A 246 5.65 7.69 -21.82
CA ARG A 246 5.80 8.38 -23.10
C ARG A 246 6.59 7.54 -24.10
N ASP A 247 7.77 7.09 -23.70
CA ASP A 247 8.77 6.58 -24.65
C ASP A 247 8.58 5.08 -24.93
N ARG A 248 8.18 4.27 -23.93
CA ARG A 248 7.94 2.84 -24.13
C ARG A 248 6.51 2.53 -24.58
N TYR A 249 5.51 3.26 -24.05
CA TYR A 249 4.10 2.95 -24.29
C TYR A 249 3.36 3.96 -25.18
N GLY A 250 4.02 5.03 -25.61
CA GLY A 250 3.46 6.01 -26.55
C GLY A 250 2.27 6.81 -26.00
N VAL A 251 2.12 6.90 -24.67
CA VAL A 251 1.02 7.64 -24.05
C VAL A 251 1.22 9.15 -24.25
N THR A 252 0.35 9.79 -25.00
CA THR A 252 0.46 11.22 -25.32
C THR A 252 -0.17 12.14 -24.31
N ASP A 253 -1.29 11.72 -23.66
CA ASP A 253 -1.96 12.54 -22.64
C ASP A 253 -1.13 12.61 -21.34
N PRO A 254 -0.65 13.80 -20.93
CA PRO A 254 0.13 13.97 -19.71
C PRO A 254 -0.65 13.61 -18.44
N LYS A 255 -1.99 13.66 -18.47
CA LYS A 255 -2.81 13.26 -17.32
C LYS A 255 -2.70 11.75 -17.04
N LEU A 256 -2.52 10.94 -18.09
CA LEU A 256 -2.40 9.49 -17.99
C LEU A 256 -0.97 9.03 -17.64
N ARG A 257 0.04 9.92 -17.78
CA ARG A 257 1.44 9.66 -17.44
C ARG A 257 1.80 10.04 -15.99
N ARG A 258 0.85 10.57 -15.21
CA ARG A 258 1.12 11.00 -13.82
C ARG A 258 1.47 9.82 -12.93
N PHE A 259 2.58 9.94 -12.21
CA PHE A 259 2.90 9.05 -11.12
C PHE A 259 1.91 9.26 -9.97
N ARG A 260 1.04 8.28 -9.75
CA ARG A 260 0.00 8.35 -8.72
C ARG A 260 0.27 7.30 -7.69
N TYR A 261 0.49 7.71 -6.47
CA TYR A 261 0.82 6.79 -5.39
C TYR A 261 0.05 7.07 -4.11
N GLY A 262 -0.19 6.00 -3.36
CA GLY A 262 -0.43 6.04 -1.94
C GLY A 262 0.85 5.71 -1.18
N VAL A 263 0.89 6.05 0.08
CA VAL A 263 2.03 5.78 0.95
C VAL A 263 1.56 5.34 2.33
N GLN A 264 2.25 4.37 2.90
CA GLN A 264 2.42 4.26 4.34
C GLN A 264 3.85 4.70 4.63
N VAL A 265 4.02 5.59 5.62
CA VAL A 265 5.35 5.96 6.06
C VAL A 265 5.98 4.82 6.87
N ASN A 266 7.28 4.82 7.03
CA ASN A 266 8.06 3.64 7.41
C ASN A 266 7.78 3.17 8.85
N SER A 267 7.05 2.05 9.01
CA SER A 267 6.81 1.45 10.32
C SER A 267 8.01 0.68 10.89
N LEU A 268 8.86 0.08 10.04
CA LEU A 268 10.09 -0.60 10.52
C LEU A 268 11.18 0.35 11.06
N GLY A 269 11.04 1.65 10.82
CA GLY A 269 11.88 2.68 11.42
C GLY A 269 11.47 3.05 12.85
N LEU A 270 10.30 2.60 13.29
CA LEU A 270 9.83 2.83 14.65
C LEU A 270 10.57 1.92 15.63
N THR A 271 10.73 2.40 16.86
CA THR A 271 11.52 1.70 17.90
C THR A 271 10.65 1.36 19.11
N GLU A 272 10.95 0.23 19.73
CA GLU A 272 10.38 -0.16 21.01
C GLU A 272 10.98 0.68 22.17
N PRO A 273 12.33 0.89 22.23
CA PRO A 273 12.90 1.81 23.19
C PRO A 273 12.49 3.27 22.91
N GLN A 274 12.11 4.01 23.96
CA GLN A 274 11.67 5.41 23.88
C GLN A 274 10.56 5.61 22.81
N PRO A 275 9.41 4.91 22.91
CA PRO A 275 8.40 4.84 21.85
C PRO A 275 7.71 6.19 21.59
N GLU A 276 7.76 7.13 22.52
CA GLU A 276 7.30 8.52 22.33
C GLU A 276 8.01 9.23 21.18
N ASN A 277 9.28 8.88 20.90
CA ASN A 277 10.04 9.43 19.77
C ASN A 277 9.49 8.99 18.40
N ASN A 278 8.67 7.95 18.35
CA ASN A 278 8.07 7.50 17.11
C ASN A 278 7.08 8.53 16.53
N VAL A 279 6.48 9.36 17.36
CA VAL A 279 5.60 10.45 16.90
C VAL A 279 6.38 11.42 16.01
N GLN A 280 7.58 11.86 16.44
CA GLN A 280 8.43 12.74 15.65
C GLN A 280 8.91 12.05 14.37
N ARG A 281 9.26 10.76 14.41
CA ARG A 281 9.66 10.00 13.23
C ARG A 281 8.55 9.98 12.19
N ILE A 282 7.33 9.63 12.60
CA ILE A 282 6.15 9.59 11.74
C ILE A 282 5.86 10.96 11.11
N VAL A 283 5.96 12.04 11.87
CA VAL A 283 5.76 13.41 11.35
C VAL A 283 6.83 13.76 10.30
N LEU A 284 8.11 13.48 10.54
CA LEU A 284 9.19 13.74 9.58
C LEU A 284 9.00 12.89 8.29
N GLU A 285 8.62 11.65 8.42
CA GLU A 285 8.32 10.77 7.30
C GLU A 285 7.09 11.24 6.50
N MET A 286 6.07 11.77 7.18
CA MET A 286 4.91 12.38 6.53
C MET A 286 5.30 13.63 5.72
N LEU A 287 6.26 14.43 6.20
CA LEU A 287 6.78 15.57 5.46
C LEU A 287 7.44 15.16 4.14
N ALA A 288 8.15 14.02 4.10
CA ALA A 288 8.76 13.49 2.88
C ALA A 288 7.77 13.37 1.70
N VAL A 289 6.52 13.03 2.01
CA VAL A 289 5.48 12.71 1.02
C VAL A 289 4.45 13.81 0.82
N THR A 290 4.58 14.92 1.54
CA THR A 290 3.59 16.01 1.50
C THR A 290 4.17 17.37 1.12
N LEU A 291 5.45 17.63 1.42
CA LEU A 291 6.08 18.95 1.21
C LEU A 291 6.19 19.33 -0.25
N SER A 292 6.67 18.43 -1.13
CA SER A 292 6.74 18.72 -2.56
C SER A 292 5.35 18.56 -3.18
N ARG A 293 4.79 19.63 -3.74
CA ARG A 293 3.49 19.62 -4.39
C ARG A 293 3.46 18.66 -5.59
N ASP A 294 4.51 18.69 -6.39
CA ASP A 294 4.60 17.91 -7.63
C ASP A 294 4.81 16.42 -7.37
N ALA A 295 5.36 16.08 -6.20
CA ALA A 295 5.54 14.70 -5.75
C ALA A 295 4.63 14.34 -4.57
N ARG A 296 3.58 15.12 -4.29
CA ARG A 296 2.67 14.87 -3.15
C ARG A 296 1.86 13.60 -3.32
N ALA A 297 1.82 12.79 -2.27
CA ALA A 297 1.02 11.57 -2.22
C ALA A 297 -0.47 11.83 -2.46
N ARG A 298 -1.13 10.93 -3.18
CA ARG A 298 -2.60 10.96 -3.38
C ARG A 298 -3.36 10.43 -2.19
N ALA A 299 -2.75 9.53 -1.44
CA ALA A 299 -3.29 8.98 -0.20
C ALA A 299 -2.15 8.75 0.78
N VAL A 300 -2.37 9.07 2.05
CA VAL A 300 -1.41 8.86 3.13
C VAL A 300 -2.05 8.03 4.22
N GLN A 301 -1.32 7.07 4.70
CA GLN A 301 -1.60 6.37 5.94
C GLN A 301 -0.34 6.40 6.81
N LEU A 302 -0.54 6.60 8.10
CA LEU A 302 0.53 6.66 9.07
C LEU A 302 0.43 5.44 9.98
N PRO A 303 1.55 4.82 10.36
CA PRO A 303 1.56 3.86 11.46
C PRO A 303 1.14 4.55 12.76
N ALA A 304 0.67 3.79 13.71
CA ALA A 304 0.52 4.30 15.07
C ALA A 304 1.89 4.34 15.78
N TRP A 305 2.04 5.24 16.75
CA TRP A 305 3.29 5.40 17.51
C TRP A 305 3.78 4.10 18.18
N ASN A 306 2.83 3.22 18.53
CA ASN A 306 3.04 1.95 19.22
C ASN A 306 3.05 0.74 18.28
N GLU A 307 3.12 0.92 16.96
CA GLU A 307 3.12 -0.19 15.99
C GLU A 307 4.34 -1.13 16.19
N ALA A 308 5.47 -0.60 16.67
CA ALA A 308 6.63 -1.41 17.06
C ALA A 308 6.38 -2.29 18.29
N LEU A 309 5.35 -1.99 19.09
CA LEU A 309 4.99 -2.75 20.30
C LEU A 309 3.91 -3.81 20.01
N GLY A 310 3.10 -3.65 18.97
CA GLY A 310 2.02 -4.56 18.60
C GLY A 310 0.84 -3.88 17.92
N LEU A 311 -0.34 -4.53 17.98
CA LEU A 311 -1.55 -4.05 17.32
C LEU A 311 -2.03 -2.72 17.93
N PRO A 312 -2.21 -1.65 17.13
CA PRO A 312 -2.64 -0.34 17.64
C PRO A 312 -4.10 -0.34 18.11
N ARG A 313 -4.37 0.32 19.21
CA ARG A 313 -5.73 0.57 19.71
C ARG A 313 -6.42 1.64 18.87
N SER A 314 -7.73 1.72 18.97
CA SER A 314 -8.54 2.74 18.27
C SER A 314 -8.11 4.19 18.57
N TRP A 315 -7.60 4.47 19.79
CA TRP A 315 -7.06 5.77 20.16
C TRP A 315 -5.75 6.09 19.44
N ASP A 316 -4.87 5.11 19.31
CA ASP A 316 -3.57 5.27 18.64
C ASP A 316 -3.76 5.54 17.14
N GLN A 317 -4.70 4.85 16.51
CA GLN A 317 -5.11 5.11 15.13
C GLN A 317 -5.74 6.51 14.96
N GLN A 318 -6.52 6.96 15.93
CA GLN A 318 -7.06 8.32 15.92
C GLN A 318 -5.93 9.35 15.98
N TRP A 319 -4.90 9.14 16.78
CA TRP A 319 -3.78 10.06 16.88
C TRP A 319 -3.01 10.15 15.56
N ALA A 320 -2.73 9.02 14.91
CA ALA A 320 -2.14 8.99 13.57
C ALA A 320 -3.00 9.77 12.54
N LEU A 321 -4.32 9.67 12.61
CA LEU A 321 -5.23 10.46 11.77
C LEU A 321 -5.15 11.96 12.10
N ARG A 322 -5.07 12.34 13.39
CA ARG A 322 -4.94 13.74 13.81
C ARG A 322 -3.65 14.39 13.32
N MET A 323 -2.53 13.68 13.30
CA MET A 323 -1.27 14.20 12.74
C MET A 323 -1.46 14.65 11.29
N GLN A 324 -2.16 13.86 10.46
CA GLN A 324 -2.47 14.23 9.07
C GLN A 324 -3.39 15.46 9.01
N GLN A 325 -4.42 15.51 9.85
CA GLN A 325 -5.38 16.62 9.87
C GLN A 325 -4.75 17.92 10.32
N VAL A 326 -3.88 17.90 11.34
CA VAL A 326 -3.11 19.08 11.76
C VAL A 326 -2.27 19.61 10.60
N LEU A 327 -1.50 18.75 9.92
CA LEU A 327 -0.68 19.19 8.79
C LEU A 327 -1.54 19.73 7.64
N ALA A 328 -2.66 19.08 7.33
CA ALA A 328 -3.48 19.47 6.18
C ALA A 328 -4.36 20.70 6.42
N TYR A 329 -4.84 20.93 7.65
CA TYR A 329 -5.87 21.94 7.91
C TYR A 329 -5.39 23.11 8.77
N GLU A 330 -4.40 22.91 9.63
CA GLU A 330 -3.88 23.99 10.50
C GLU A 330 -2.65 24.70 9.91
N THR A 331 -1.94 24.05 8.94
CA THR A 331 -0.80 24.68 8.28
C THR A 331 -1.21 25.29 6.93
N ASP A 332 -0.34 26.12 6.40
CA ASP A 332 -0.44 26.77 5.10
C ASP A 332 0.17 25.92 3.94
N LEU A 333 0.58 24.69 4.21
CA LEU A 333 1.26 23.82 3.24
C LEU A 333 0.55 23.71 1.88
N LEU A 334 -0.78 23.68 1.91
CA LEU A 334 -1.62 23.52 0.72
C LEU A 334 -1.90 24.83 -0.04
N ASP A 335 -1.42 25.95 0.47
CA ASP A 335 -1.60 27.27 -0.12
C ASP A 335 -0.51 27.62 -1.15
N TYR A 336 0.63 26.89 -1.11
CA TYR A 336 1.81 27.19 -1.91
C TYR A 336 1.99 26.31 -3.14
N GLU A 337 2.69 26.84 -4.15
CA GLU A 337 3.28 26.06 -5.24
C GLU A 337 4.36 25.12 -4.70
N ASP A 338 5.05 24.36 -5.56
CA ASP A 338 6.12 23.50 -5.08
C ASP A 338 7.26 24.32 -4.47
N LEU A 339 7.55 24.07 -3.19
CA LEU A 339 8.55 24.81 -2.42
C LEU A 339 9.99 24.54 -2.88
N PHE A 340 10.20 23.54 -3.71
CA PHE A 340 11.51 23.04 -4.12
C PHE A 340 11.84 23.33 -5.59
N ASP A 341 10.94 24.00 -6.30
CA ASP A 341 11.19 24.38 -7.71
C ASP A 341 12.41 25.30 -7.80
N GLY A 342 13.33 24.94 -8.71
CA GLY A 342 14.59 25.66 -8.89
C GLY A 342 15.65 25.39 -7.82
N SER A 343 15.42 24.45 -6.90
CA SER A 343 16.41 24.04 -5.92
C SER A 343 17.48 23.16 -6.56
N ARG A 344 18.67 23.72 -6.79
CA ARG A 344 19.80 22.98 -7.39
C ARG A 344 20.18 21.72 -6.64
N VAL A 345 20.04 21.72 -5.32
CA VAL A 345 20.38 20.57 -4.46
C VAL A 345 19.37 19.44 -4.67
N VAL A 346 18.08 19.78 -4.66
CA VAL A 346 17.01 18.80 -4.88
C VAL A 346 17.10 18.26 -6.31
N GLU A 347 17.23 19.12 -7.32
CA GLU A 347 17.36 18.71 -8.73
C GLU A 347 18.56 17.76 -8.95
N ALA A 348 19.73 18.08 -8.37
CA ALA A 348 20.91 17.23 -8.47
C ALA A 348 20.69 15.84 -7.83
N ARG A 349 20.05 15.80 -6.65
CA ARG A 349 19.74 14.53 -5.98
C ARG A 349 18.69 13.71 -6.72
N VAL A 350 17.67 14.34 -7.27
CA VAL A 350 16.67 13.69 -8.13
C VAL A 350 17.34 13.09 -9.37
N ALA A 351 18.21 13.85 -10.05
CA ALA A 351 18.93 13.37 -11.23
C ALA A 351 19.84 12.17 -10.90
N GLU A 352 20.54 12.20 -9.76
CA GLU A 352 21.37 11.09 -9.29
C GLU A 352 20.56 9.81 -9.07
N ILE A 353 19.45 9.90 -8.33
CA ILE A 353 18.56 8.77 -8.07
C ILE A 353 17.97 8.24 -9.38
N ALA A 354 17.49 9.12 -10.25
CA ALA A 354 16.91 8.74 -11.54
C ALA A 354 17.93 8.06 -12.45
N ALA A 355 19.16 8.55 -12.51
CA ALA A 355 20.23 7.94 -13.31
C ALA A 355 20.60 6.55 -12.79
N GLY A 356 20.76 6.41 -11.47
CA GLY A 356 21.03 5.11 -10.85
C GLY A 356 19.89 4.11 -11.06
N ALA A 357 18.65 4.56 -10.91
CA ALA A 357 17.48 3.71 -11.13
C ALA A 357 17.35 3.28 -12.60
N ARG A 358 17.62 4.17 -13.55
CA ARG A 358 17.62 3.85 -14.99
C ARG A 358 18.65 2.77 -15.32
N ALA A 359 19.87 2.89 -14.81
CA ALA A 359 20.91 1.88 -15.00
C ALA A 359 20.52 0.51 -14.44
N GLU A 360 19.83 0.48 -13.29
CA GLU A 360 19.34 -0.76 -12.69
C GLU A 360 18.13 -1.34 -13.46
N ILE A 361 17.24 -0.50 -13.97
CA ILE A 361 16.14 -0.92 -14.87
C ILE A 361 16.72 -1.57 -16.12
N ASP A 362 17.70 -0.93 -16.77
CA ASP A 362 18.34 -1.47 -17.98
C ASP A 362 18.99 -2.82 -17.71
N ARG A 363 19.63 -2.99 -16.56
CA ARG A 363 20.22 -4.26 -16.13
C ARG A 363 19.16 -5.36 -15.98
N VAL A 364 18.05 -5.07 -15.28
CA VAL A 364 16.96 -6.02 -15.10
C VAL A 364 16.30 -6.37 -16.45
N GLN A 365 16.08 -5.37 -17.32
CA GLN A 365 15.55 -5.62 -18.66
C GLN A 365 16.50 -6.47 -19.50
N GLY A 366 17.82 -6.25 -19.40
CA GLY A 366 18.86 -7.06 -20.06
C GLY A 366 18.90 -8.52 -19.59
N MET A 367 18.38 -8.82 -18.39
CA MET A 367 18.23 -10.18 -17.86
C MET A 367 16.95 -10.90 -18.35
N GLY A 368 16.09 -10.22 -19.10
CA GLY A 368 14.78 -10.73 -19.53
C GLY A 368 13.61 -10.18 -18.70
N GLY A 369 13.82 -9.09 -17.97
CA GLY A 369 12.79 -8.38 -17.20
C GLY A 369 12.64 -8.86 -15.75
N ALA A 370 11.62 -8.32 -15.07
CA ALA A 370 11.44 -8.53 -13.63
C ALA A 370 11.24 -10.00 -13.26
N ILE A 371 10.50 -10.78 -14.05
CA ILE A 371 10.27 -12.21 -13.77
C ILE A 371 11.59 -12.98 -13.76
N ALA A 372 12.40 -12.85 -14.82
CA ALA A 372 13.70 -13.52 -14.90
C ALA A 372 14.64 -13.08 -13.78
N ALA A 373 14.62 -11.80 -13.41
CA ALA A 373 15.43 -11.27 -12.31
C ALA A 373 15.00 -11.78 -10.94
N VAL A 374 13.69 -12.06 -10.74
CA VAL A 374 13.16 -12.73 -9.53
C VAL A 374 13.55 -14.20 -9.52
N GLU A 375 13.31 -14.92 -10.62
CA GLU A 375 13.59 -16.37 -10.73
C GLU A 375 15.09 -16.70 -10.61
N SER A 376 15.96 -15.83 -11.13
CA SER A 376 17.43 -15.96 -10.95
C SER A 376 17.91 -15.62 -9.53
N GLY A 377 17.04 -15.05 -8.68
CA GLY A 377 17.39 -14.58 -7.34
C GLY A 377 18.17 -13.27 -7.31
N TYR A 378 18.41 -12.62 -8.46
CA TYR A 378 19.21 -11.40 -8.55
C TYR A 378 18.65 -10.27 -7.66
N MET A 379 17.37 -9.90 -7.85
CA MET A 379 16.77 -8.80 -7.09
C MET A 379 16.80 -9.07 -5.59
N LYS A 380 16.49 -10.30 -5.16
CA LYS A 380 16.52 -10.68 -3.74
C LYS A 380 17.93 -10.59 -3.16
N ALA A 381 18.95 -11.01 -3.89
CA ALA A 381 20.35 -10.91 -3.46
C ALA A 381 20.78 -9.45 -3.26
N GLN A 382 20.34 -8.54 -4.15
CA GLN A 382 20.61 -7.11 -4.02
C GLN A 382 19.96 -6.52 -2.76
N LEU A 383 18.69 -6.86 -2.47
CA LEU A 383 17.99 -6.41 -1.26
C LEU A 383 18.67 -6.90 0.02
N VAL A 384 19.05 -8.18 0.06
CA VAL A 384 19.78 -8.77 1.21
C VAL A 384 21.11 -8.06 1.44
N SER A 385 21.86 -7.79 0.37
CA SER A 385 23.15 -7.08 0.44
C SER A 385 23.00 -5.66 1.00
N SER A 386 22.01 -4.92 0.51
CA SER A 386 21.73 -3.54 0.95
C SER A 386 21.26 -3.50 2.41
N LEU A 387 20.41 -4.45 2.83
CA LEU A 387 19.98 -4.57 4.22
C LEU A 387 21.16 -4.88 5.16
N ALA A 388 22.04 -5.80 4.76
CA ALA A 388 23.22 -6.13 5.54
C ALA A 388 24.17 -4.94 5.67
N ALA A 389 24.32 -4.14 4.60
CA ALA A 389 25.13 -2.93 4.64
C ALA A 389 24.52 -1.87 5.58
N ARG A 390 23.18 -1.65 5.53
CA ARG A 390 22.48 -0.74 6.44
C ARG A 390 22.62 -1.18 7.90
N ARG A 391 22.45 -2.47 8.21
CA ARG A 391 22.63 -2.98 9.57
C ARG A 391 24.02 -2.73 10.11
N ARG A 392 25.04 -2.99 9.31
CA ARG A 392 26.43 -2.71 9.71
C ARG A 392 26.65 -1.23 10.05
N ARG A 393 26.16 -0.29 9.25
CA ARG A 393 26.29 1.14 9.57
C ARG A 393 25.63 1.52 10.90
N ILE A 394 24.50 0.86 11.25
CA ILE A 394 23.84 1.06 12.55
C ILE A 394 24.69 0.45 13.68
N GLU A 395 25.19 -0.77 13.50
CA GLU A 395 26.06 -1.47 14.47
C GLU A 395 27.36 -0.73 14.72
N ASP A 396 27.99 -0.19 13.67
CA ASP A 396 29.22 0.59 13.73
C ASP A 396 29.00 2.04 14.21
N GLY A 397 27.75 2.47 14.40
CA GLY A 397 27.37 3.80 14.85
C GLY A 397 27.49 4.91 13.79
N GLU A 398 27.70 4.55 12.52
CA GLU A 398 27.67 5.50 11.40
C GLU A 398 26.24 6.07 11.19
N ASP A 399 25.24 5.20 11.23
CA ASP A 399 23.82 5.58 11.23
C ASP A 399 23.32 5.60 12.68
N VAL A 400 22.90 6.77 13.17
CA VAL A 400 22.37 6.94 14.52
C VAL A 400 20.88 6.64 14.55
N VAL A 401 20.48 5.78 15.47
CA VAL A 401 19.08 5.52 15.83
C VAL A 401 18.90 5.87 17.30
N VAL A 402 18.25 7.01 17.57
CA VAL A 402 18.03 7.52 18.93
C VAL A 402 17.27 6.50 19.77
N GLY A 403 17.78 6.24 20.98
CA GLY A 403 17.21 5.26 21.90
C GLY A 403 17.65 3.80 21.62
N VAL A 404 18.35 3.53 20.49
CA VAL A 404 18.79 2.18 20.10
C VAL A 404 20.32 2.06 20.19
N ASN A 405 21.07 2.83 19.40
CA ASN A 405 22.53 2.76 19.40
C ASN A 405 23.19 4.05 19.95
N ARG A 406 22.38 5.08 20.21
CA ARG A 406 22.83 6.33 20.83
C ARG A 406 21.69 6.99 21.61
N PHE A 407 22.04 7.76 22.65
CA PHE A 407 21.06 8.41 23.55
C PHE A 407 20.09 7.40 24.19
N THR A 408 20.64 6.33 24.73
CA THR A 408 19.90 5.18 25.27
C THR A 408 19.41 5.40 26.70
N GLU A 409 19.99 6.35 27.45
CA GLU A 409 19.51 6.73 28.78
C GLU A 409 18.16 7.45 28.67
N THR A 410 17.19 7.02 29.46
CA THR A 410 15.84 7.57 29.42
C THR A 410 15.10 7.32 30.74
N ASP A 411 14.17 8.22 31.06
CA ASP A 411 13.13 7.94 32.05
C ASP A 411 12.06 6.99 31.45
N PRO A 412 11.29 6.31 32.30
CA PRO A 412 10.16 5.48 31.81
C PRO A 412 9.19 6.30 30.94
N SER A 413 8.80 5.73 29.82
CA SER A 413 7.90 6.41 28.89
C SER A 413 6.53 6.69 29.55
N PRO A 414 6.06 7.96 29.55
CA PRO A 414 4.74 8.28 30.09
C PRO A 414 3.60 7.60 29.31
N LEU A 415 3.83 7.18 28.06
CA LEU A 415 2.85 6.47 27.25
C LEU A 415 2.69 5.00 27.67
N GLN A 416 3.57 4.49 28.54
CA GLN A 416 3.58 3.13 29.08
C GLN A 416 3.42 3.09 30.60
N ALA A 417 3.33 4.25 31.28
CA ALA A 417 3.47 4.37 32.74
C ALA A 417 2.29 3.81 33.55
N ASP A 418 1.09 3.71 33.00
CA ASP A 418 -0.13 3.42 33.78
C ASP A 418 -0.53 1.95 33.83
N GLY A 419 0.33 1.01 33.38
CA GLY A 419 0.00 -0.41 33.36
C GLY A 419 -1.23 -0.76 32.49
N ALA A 420 -1.81 0.22 31.80
CA ALA A 420 -2.84 0.01 30.81
C ALA A 420 -2.23 -0.71 29.61
N ALA A 421 -2.96 -1.66 29.02
CA ALA A 421 -2.53 -2.32 27.81
C ALA A 421 -2.15 -1.27 26.75
N THR A 422 -0.89 -1.27 26.31
CA THR A 422 -0.38 -0.32 25.31
C THR A 422 -0.74 -0.74 23.89
N ILE A 423 -1.24 -1.95 23.71
CA ILE A 423 -1.64 -2.56 22.43
C ILE A 423 -3.03 -3.17 22.54
N GLU A 424 -3.68 -3.33 21.38
CA GLU A 424 -4.92 -4.09 21.26
C GLU A 424 -4.61 -5.59 21.30
N THR A 425 -5.50 -6.37 21.90
CA THR A 425 -5.41 -7.85 21.90
C THR A 425 -6.63 -8.41 21.19
N VAL A 426 -6.41 -9.37 20.31
CA VAL A 426 -7.49 -10.12 19.66
C VAL A 426 -8.03 -11.13 20.65
N ASP A 427 -9.36 -11.27 20.73
CA ASP A 427 -10.02 -12.26 21.56
C ASP A 427 -9.54 -13.67 21.15
N PRO A 428 -9.03 -14.49 22.09
CA PRO A 428 -8.54 -15.83 21.80
C PRO A 428 -9.57 -16.74 21.11
N ASP A 429 -10.86 -16.52 21.35
CA ASP A 429 -11.95 -17.31 20.77
C ASP A 429 -12.30 -16.91 19.33
N THR A 430 -11.73 -15.83 18.81
CA THR A 430 -12.03 -15.29 17.46
C THR A 430 -11.80 -16.35 16.38
N GLU A 431 -10.65 -17.03 16.40
CA GLU A 431 -10.33 -18.05 15.39
C GLU A 431 -11.37 -19.19 15.40
N ALA A 432 -11.75 -19.67 16.58
CA ALA A 432 -12.75 -20.72 16.71
C ALA A 432 -14.12 -20.30 16.18
N GLN A 433 -14.55 -19.05 16.45
CA GLN A 433 -15.80 -18.49 15.96
C GLN A 433 -15.81 -18.35 14.43
N VAL A 434 -14.71 -17.90 13.84
CA VAL A 434 -14.56 -17.75 12.39
C VAL A 434 -14.56 -19.13 11.71
N ILE A 435 -13.89 -20.13 12.30
CA ILE A 435 -13.90 -21.51 11.80
C ILE A 435 -15.32 -22.11 11.84
N GLU A 436 -16.06 -21.90 12.92
CA GLU A 436 -17.45 -22.36 13.01
C GLU A 436 -18.33 -21.69 11.97
N ALA A 437 -18.18 -20.39 11.77
CA ALA A 437 -18.93 -19.62 10.77
C ALA A 437 -18.71 -20.14 9.34
N ILE A 438 -17.46 -20.40 8.92
CA ILE A 438 -17.19 -20.94 7.57
C ILE A 438 -17.74 -22.36 7.41
N ARG A 439 -17.67 -23.21 8.43
CA ARG A 439 -18.26 -24.55 8.39
C ARG A 439 -19.77 -24.49 8.23
N ALA A 440 -20.45 -23.62 8.99
CA ALA A 440 -21.90 -23.40 8.87
C ALA A 440 -22.26 -22.88 7.48
N TRP A 441 -21.46 -21.92 6.93
CA TRP A 441 -21.66 -21.40 5.59
C TRP A 441 -21.58 -22.50 4.52
N ARG A 442 -20.55 -23.35 4.56
CA ARG A 442 -20.38 -24.45 3.62
C ARG A 442 -21.52 -25.47 3.71
N ALA A 443 -22.00 -25.76 4.91
CA ALA A 443 -23.10 -26.70 5.13
C ALA A 443 -24.44 -26.16 4.58
N GLY A 444 -24.64 -24.85 4.59
CA GLY A 444 -25.86 -24.19 4.12
C GLY A 444 -25.86 -23.77 2.66
N ARG A 445 -24.74 -23.85 1.92
CA ARG A 445 -24.66 -23.39 0.53
C ARG A 445 -25.29 -24.37 -0.46
N ASP A 446 -25.89 -23.84 -1.52
CA ASP A 446 -26.33 -24.63 -2.67
C ASP A 446 -25.13 -25.04 -3.52
N SER A 447 -24.66 -26.29 -3.30
CA SER A 447 -23.49 -26.81 -4.02
C SER A 447 -23.77 -27.00 -5.52
N ALA A 448 -25.00 -27.28 -5.93
CA ALA A 448 -25.36 -27.43 -7.34
C ALA A 448 -25.29 -26.09 -8.07
N ALA A 449 -25.77 -25.00 -7.45
CA ALA A 449 -25.65 -23.65 -8.00
C ALA A 449 -24.18 -23.21 -8.08
N VAL A 450 -23.33 -23.54 -7.08
CA VAL A 450 -21.90 -23.27 -7.13
C VAL A 450 -21.23 -24.02 -8.28
N ASP A 451 -21.50 -25.31 -8.43
CA ASP A 451 -20.92 -26.12 -9.51
C ASP A 451 -21.36 -25.64 -10.92
N GLN A 452 -22.57 -25.12 -11.04
CA GLN A 452 -23.05 -24.50 -12.28
C GLN A 452 -22.30 -23.20 -12.56
N ALA A 453 -22.19 -22.29 -11.58
CA ALA A 453 -21.51 -21.02 -11.74
C ALA A 453 -20.00 -21.16 -12.04
N LEU A 454 -19.35 -22.24 -11.55
CA LEU A 454 -17.96 -22.53 -11.87
C LEU A 454 -17.74 -23.04 -13.30
N ARG A 455 -18.78 -23.50 -13.97
CA ARG A 455 -18.72 -23.99 -15.37
C ARG A 455 -19.06 -22.90 -16.40
N GLU A 456 -19.81 -21.89 -15.99
CA GLU A 456 -20.13 -20.70 -16.78
C GLU A 456 -18.95 -19.71 -16.84
#